data_e4c1258483a41235eac84c9c6b213d3c
#
_entry.id   e4c1258483a41235eac84c9c6b213d3c
#
_cell.length_a   1.000
_cell.length_b   1.000
_cell.length_c   1.000
_cell.angle_alpha   90.00
_cell.angle_beta   90.00
_cell.angle_gamma   90.00
#
_symmetry.space_group_name_H-M   'P 1'
#
loop_
_entity.id
_entity.type
_entity.pdbx_description
1 polymer ?
#
loop_
_entity_poly.entity_id
_entity_poly.type
_entity_poly.pdbx_seq_one_letter_code
_entity_poly.pdbx_strand_id
1 'polypeptide(L)'
;MTGVQTCALPIYCGYENYEFDVVTKDTCDVYGRFLIRIEEMEQSLRIVEQCLDRIKPGPVMIADKKIAWPAQLSIGSDGQGNSPEHIKRIMSESMEGLIHHFKLVTEGFRVPAGQVYAAVESPKGELGCHLVSAGGTRPYRVHFRDPSFTNLQSVAAMCEGSMISDVIAAVASIDPVMGGVDR
;
A
#
# COMPACT_ATOMS: atom_id res chain seq x y z
N MET A 1 -20.67 -17.34 0.18
CA MET A 1 -20.06 -16.07 0.63
C MET A 1 -19.39 -15.44 -0.57
N THR A 2 -20.20 -14.77 -1.32
CA THR A 2 -19.84 -14.09 -2.55
C THR A 2 -19.32 -12.70 -2.25
N GLY A 3 -18.26 -12.31 -2.88
CA GLY A 3 -17.96 -10.90 -3.10
C GLY A 3 -17.40 -10.08 -1.95
N VAL A 4 -16.73 -10.68 -0.98
CA VAL A 4 -16.13 -9.91 0.13
C VAL A 4 -14.86 -9.17 -0.28
N GLN A 5 -14.28 -9.48 -1.42
CA GLN A 5 -13.06 -8.81 -1.89
C GLN A 5 -13.31 -7.55 -2.73
N THR A 6 -14.48 -7.42 -3.30
CA THR A 6 -14.86 -6.26 -4.11
C THR A 6 -15.32 -5.06 -3.32
N CYS A 7 -15.33 -5.16 -2.01
CA CYS A 7 -15.71 -4.06 -1.14
C CYS A 7 -14.53 -3.22 -0.65
N ALA A 8 -13.44 -3.17 -1.37
CA ALA A 8 -12.55 -2.02 -1.31
C ALA A 8 -13.28 -0.88 -2.02
N LEU A 9 -14.12 -0.33 -1.32
CA LEU A 9 -15.21 0.51 -1.72
C LEU A 9 -14.75 1.85 -2.24
N PRO A 10 -15.59 2.46 -3.05
CA PRO A 10 -15.51 3.85 -3.49
C PRO A 10 -15.33 4.89 -2.39
N ILE A 11 -15.27 4.49 -1.14
CA ILE A 11 -15.09 5.36 0.03
C ILE A 11 -13.64 5.86 0.17
N TYR A 12 -12.67 5.13 -0.41
CA TYR A 12 -11.26 5.48 -0.31
C TYR A 12 -10.76 6.05 -1.63
N CYS A 13 -9.96 7.10 -1.55
CA CYS A 13 -9.19 7.66 -2.67
C CYS A 13 -9.99 8.24 -3.85
N GLY A 14 -11.27 8.53 -3.70
CA GLY A 14 -12.05 9.23 -4.72
C GLY A 14 -12.52 8.35 -5.88
N TYR A 15 -12.70 7.06 -5.67
CA TYR A 15 -13.20 6.12 -6.68
C TYR A 15 -14.58 6.51 -7.23
N GLU A 16 -15.38 7.22 -6.46
CA GLU A 16 -16.69 7.76 -6.87
C GLU A 16 -16.62 8.71 -8.06
N ASN A 17 -15.42 9.21 -8.38
CA ASN A 17 -15.20 10.09 -9.53
C ASN A 17 -14.88 9.35 -10.83
N TYR A 18 -14.79 8.03 -10.80
CA TYR A 18 -14.43 7.20 -11.94
C TYR A 18 -15.55 6.26 -12.34
N GLU A 19 -15.67 6.03 -13.63
CA GLU A 19 -16.61 5.08 -14.20
C GLU A 19 -15.96 3.71 -14.32
N PHE A 20 -16.47 2.74 -13.58
CA PHE A 20 -16.08 1.33 -13.64
C PHE A 20 -17.22 0.44 -13.15
N ASP A 21 -17.17 -0.81 -13.52
CA ASP A 21 -18.16 -1.81 -13.15
C ASP A 21 -17.63 -2.69 -12.01
N VAL A 22 -18.50 -3.01 -11.05
CA VAL A 22 -18.17 -3.96 -9.99
C VAL A 22 -18.34 -5.37 -10.51
N VAL A 23 -17.24 -6.10 -10.64
CA VAL A 23 -17.24 -7.47 -11.16
C VAL A 23 -17.75 -8.45 -10.11
N THR A 24 -18.74 -9.25 -10.46
CA THR A 24 -19.32 -10.29 -9.60
C THR A 24 -19.50 -11.59 -10.37
N LYS A 25 -19.42 -12.72 -9.67
CA LYS A 25 -19.71 -14.05 -10.19
C LYS A 25 -20.61 -14.80 -9.20
N ASP A 26 -21.48 -15.63 -9.74
CA ASP A 26 -22.40 -16.44 -8.95
C ASP A 26 -21.79 -17.78 -8.52
N THR A 27 -20.64 -18.16 -9.10
CA THR A 27 -19.90 -19.36 -8.73
C THR A 27 -19.01 -19.10 -7.52
N CYS A 28 -19.07 -19.97 -6.51
CA CYS A 28 -18.27 -19.86 -5.29
C CYS A 28 -17.00 -20.73 -5.33
N ASP A 29 -16.45 -20.95 -6.53
CA ASP A 29 -15.32 -21.82 -6.78
C ASP A 29 -14.01 -21.05 -7.05
N VAL A 30 -12.91 -21.78 -7.16
CA VAL A 30 -11.58 -21.24 -7.48
C VAL A 30 -11.58 -20.58 -8.85
N TYR A 31 -12.27 -21.15 -9.82
CA TYR A 31 -12.34 -20.64 -11.17
C TYR A 31 -13.11 -19.32 -11.26
N GLY A 32 -14.20 -19.20 -10.52
CA GLY A 32 -14.94 -17.93 -10.40
C GLY A 32 -14.07 -16.80 -9.84
N ARG A 33 -13.26 -17.08 -8.80
CA ARG A 33 -12.31 -16.10 -8.26
C ARG A 33 -11.22 -15.70 -9.27
N PHE A 34 -10.75 -16.65 -10.07
CA PHE A 34 -9.80 -16.37 -11.14
C PHE A 34 -10.41 -15.44 -12.21
N LEU A 35 -11.61 -15.72 -12.66
CA LEU A 35 -12.31 -14.88 -13.65
C LEU A 35 -12.58 -13.47 -13.13
N ILE A 36 -12.99 -13.32 -11.86
CA ILE A 36 -13.19 -12.01 -11.25
C ILE A 36 -11.91 -11.17 -11.34
N ARG A 37 -10.75 -11.74 -11.02
CA ARG A 37 -9.48 -11.01 -11.06
C ARG A 37 -9.10 -10.55 -12.46
N ILE A 38 -9.36 -11.35 -13.47
CA ILE A 38 -9.11 -10.96 -14.86
C ILE A 38 -10.00 -9.78 -15.24
N GLU A 39 -11.29 -9.86 -14.95
CA GLU A 39 -12.23 -8.80 -15.26
C GLU A 39 -11.96 -7.52 -14.42
N GLU A 40 -11.53 -7.66 -13.17
CA GLU A 40 -11.09 -6.53 -12.34
C GLU A 40 -9.84 -5.83 -12.91
N MET A 41 -8.91 -6.57 -13.53
CA MET A 41 -7.78 -5.96 -14.25
C MET A 41 -8.24 -5.09 -15.41
N GLU A 42 -9.26 -5.50 -16.16
CA GLU A 42 -9.84 -4.68 -17.23
C GLU A 42 -10.47 -3.39 -16.68
N GLN A 43 -11.20 -3.49 -15.56
CA GLN A 43 -11.76 -2.30 -14.90
C GLN A 43 -10.66 -1.38 -14.36
N SER A 44 -9.59 -1.93 -13.84
CA SER A 44 -8.43 -1.16 -13.39
C SER A 44 -7.76 -0.39 -14.52
N LEU A 45 -7.61 -1.00 -15.70
CA LEU A 45 -7.10 -0.32 -16.89
C LEU A 45 -8.01 0.82 -17.31
N ARG A 46 -9.33 0.62 -17.29
CA ARG A 46 -10.32 1.67 -17.58
C ARG A 46 -10.20 2.87 -16.63
N ILE A 47 -9.93 2.62 -15.34
CA ILE A 47 -9.68 3.69 -14.38
C ILE A 47 -8.36 4.41 -14.70
N VAL A 48 -7.29 3.68 -15.04
CA VAL A 48 -6.00 4.26 -15.42
C VAL A 48 -6.12 5.18 -16.64
N GLU A 49 -6.87 4.77 -17.68
CA GLU A 49 -7.16 5.61 -18.85
C GLU A 49 -7.84 6.92 -18.43
N GLN A 50 -8.89 6.86 -17.62
CA GLN A 50 -9.57 8.04 -17.10
C GLN A 50 -8.64 8.94 -16.26
N CYS A 51 -7.71 8.36 -15.49
CA CYS A 51 -6.73 9.11 -14.74
C CYS A 51 -5.77 9.87 -15.68
N LEU A 52 -5.28 9.21 -16.72
CA LEU A 52 -4.37 9.82 -17.70
C LEU A 52 -5.02 10.98 -18.44
N ASP A 53 -6.30 10.86 -18.80
CA ASP A 53 -7.05 11.92 -19.47
C ASP A 53 -7.32 13.13 -18.55
N ARG A 54 -7.42 12.90 -17.25
CA ARG A 54 -7.73 13.94 -16.26
C ARG A 54 -6.51 14.57 -15.60
N ILE A 55 -5.32 13.98 -15.76
CA ILE A 55 -4.10 14.49 -15.13
C ILE A 55 -3.75 15.87 -15.67
N LYS A 56 -3.52 16.81 -14.76
CA LYS A 56 -3.16 18.18 -15.11
C LYS A 56 -1.67 18.39 -14.89
N PRO A 57 -0.99 19.16 -15.75
CA PRO A 57 0.38 19.53 -15.51
C PRO A 57 0.49 20.37 -14.23
N GLY A 58 1.48 20.08 -13.42
CA GLY A 58 1.66 20.73 -12.13
C GLY A 58 2.96 20.28 -11.44
N PRO A 59 3.25 20.83 -10.26
CA PRO A 59 4.42 20.44 -9.49
C PRO A 59 4.29 18.96 -9.08
N VAL A 60 5.36 18.21 -9.31
CA VAL A 60 5.43 16.76 -8.97
C VAL A 60 5.79 16.49 -7.50
N MET A 61 6.08 17.54 -6.75
CA MET A 61 6.53 17.45 -5.38
C MET A 61 5.79 18.47 -4.51
N ILE A 62 5.57 18.09 -3.25
CA ILE A 62 5.00 18.98 -2.23
C ILE A 62 5.91 20.21 -2.01
N ALA A 63 5.31 21.40 -1.88
CA ALA A 63 6.05 22.65 -1.69
C ALA A 63 6.76 22.70 -0.32
N ASP A 64 6.17 22.10 0.72
CA ASP A 64 6.80 22.02 2.04
C ASP A 64 7.89 20.95 2.05
N LYS A 65 9.12 21.39 1.86
CA LYS A 65 10.29 20.50 1.84
C LYS A 65 10.54 19.79 3.18
N LYS A 66 10.05 20.30 4.29
CA LYS A 66 10.19 19.64 5.60
C LYS A 66 9.41 18.32 5.66
N ILE A 67 8.29 18.24 4.95
CA ILE A 67 7.50 17.01 4.82
C ILE A 67 8.12 16.09 3.76
N ALA A 68 8.60 16.66 2.64
CA ALA A 68 9.14 15.88 1.52
C ALA A 68 10.52 15.28 1.80
N TRP A 69 11.34 15.90 2.65
CA TRP A 69 12.70 15.45 2.92
C TRP A 69 12.82 14.01 3.42
N PRO A 70 12.05 13.54 4.41
CA PRO A 70 12.10 12.15 4.81
C PRO A 70 11.78 11.17 3.69
N ALA A 71 10.82 11.50 2.84
CA ALA A 71 10.46 10.68 1.68
C ALA A 71 11.57 10.69 0.61
N GLN A 72 12.21 11.83 0.36
CA GLN A 72 13.33 11.94 -0.58
C GLN A 72 14.55 11.12 -0.17
N LEU A 73 14.79 10.94 1.12
CA LEU A 73 15.89 10.12 1.63
C LEU A 73 15.66 8.61 1.41
N SER A 74 14.41 8.19 1.27
CA SER A 74 14.05 6.81 1.00
C SER A 74 13.99 6.44 -0.49
N ILE A 75 13.95 7.44 -1.38
CA ILE A 75 13.96 7.24 -2.82
C ILE A 75 15.39 6.96 -3.30
N GLY A 76 15.57 5.90 -4.05
CA GLY A 76 16.88 5.35 -4.43
C GLY A 76 17.81 6.23 -5.27
N SER A 77 18.61 5.60 -6.12
CA SER A 77 19.75 6.20 -6.84
C SER A 77 19.40 7.09 -8.04
N ASP A 78 18.16 7.55 -8.17
CA ASP A 78 17.67 8.43 -9.25
C ASP A 78 18.04 9.93 -9.08
N GLY A 79 18.91 10.24 -8.15
CA GLY A 79 19.33 11.61 -7.82
C GLY A 79 18.44 12.32 -6.80
N GLN A 80 17.43 11.64 -6.27
CA GLN A 80 16.51 12.20 -5.27
C GLN A 80 16.64 11.54 -3.89
N GLY A 81 17.62 10.72 -3.68
CA GLY A 81 17.85 10.04 -2.41
C GLY A 81 19.25 10.28 -1.85
N ASN A 82 19.84 9.27 -1.27
CA ASN A 82 21.20 9.28 -0.73
C ASN A 82 22.28 9.08 -1.81
N SER A 83 22.02 9.43 -3.07
CA SER A 83 23.04 9.34 -4.11
C SER A 83 24.18 10.34 -3.85
N PRO A 84 25.43 10.03 -4.26
CA PRO A 84 26.55 10.95 -4.13
C PRO A 84 26.31 12.30 -4.82
N GLU A 85 25.61 12.32 -5.94
CA GLU A 85 25.25 13.54 -6.67
C GLU A 85 24.27 14.40 -5.86
N HIS A 86 23.26 13.79 -5.24
CA HIS A 86 22.31 14.51 -4.40
C HIS A 86 22.99 15.11 -3.17
N ILE A 87 23.85 14.34 -2.51
CA ILE A 87 24.63 14.81 -1.37
C ILE A 87 25.55 15.96 -1.76
N LYS A 88 26.27 15.86 -2.88
CA LYS A 88 27.12 16.94 -3.40
C LYS A 88 26.32 18.22 -3.70
N ARG A 89 25.13 18.07 -4.26
CA ARG A 89 24.24 19.22 -4.52
C ARG A 89 23.83 19.91 -3.23
N ILE A 90 23.38 19.16 -2.22
CA ILE A 90 23.02 19.72 -0.91
C ILE A 90 24.22 20.41 -0.26
N MET A 91 25.40 19.83 -0.31
CA MET A 91 26.63 20.41 0.24
C MET A 91 27.01 21.73 -0.45
N SER A 92 26.75 21.84 -1.75
CA SER A 92 27.06 23.06 -2.50
C SER A 92 26.04 24.18 -2.27
N GLU A 93 24.82 23.84 -1.88
CA GLU A 93 23.74 24.81 -1.67
C GLU A 93 23.72 25.39 -0.25
N SER A 94 23.98 24.56 0.77
CA SER A 94 23.89 24.98 2.18
C SER A 94 24.56 23.99 3.13
N MET A 95 25.42 24.52 4.01
CA MET A 95 25.99 23.73 5.11
C MET A 95 24.91 23.27 6.10
N GLU A 96 23.91 24.10 6.35
CA GLU A 96 22.78 23.74 7.22
C GLU A 96 21.98 22.57 6.64
N GLY A 97 21.81 22.55 5.32
CA GLY A 97 21.20 21.44 4.58
C GLY A 97 21.97 20.15 4.77
N LEU A 98 23.29 20.20 4.72
CA LEU A 98 24.14 19.02 4.98
C LEU A 98 23.98 18.49 6.40
N ILE A 99 24.00 19.37 7.40
CA ILE A 99 23.82 18.98 8.81
C ILE A 99 22.44 18.36 9.01
N HIS A 100 21.42 18.95 8.42
CA HIS A 100 20.06 18.42 8.50
C HIS A 100 19.94 17.04 7.82
N HIS A 101 20.52 16.89 6.65
CA HIS A 101 20.60 15.60 5.96
C HIS A 101 21.32 14.54 6.82
N PHE A 102 22.48 14.88 7.38
CA PHE A 102 23.23 13.99 8.24
C PHE A 102 22.40 13.53 9.47
N LYS A 103 21.71 14.44 10.13
CA LYS A 103 20.84 14.12 11.25
C LYS A 103 19.67 13.24 10.87
N LEU A 104 19.03 13.48 9.72
CA LEU A 104 17.93 12.66 9.24
C LEU A 104 18.36 11.24 8.91
N VAL A 105 19.56 11.07 8.34
CA VAL A 105 20.10 9.75 7.96
C VAL A 105 20.57 8.96 9.18
N THR A 106 21.21 9.62 10.15
CA THR A 106 21.80 8.96 11.32
C THR A 106 20.82 8.77 12.47
N GLU A 107 20.06 9.79 12.82
CA GLU A 107 19.12 9.78 13.96
C GLU A 107 17.67 9.52 13.54
N GLY A 108 17.29 9.90 12.32
CA GLY A 108 15.92 9.98 11.87
C GLY A 108 15.21 11.25 12.34
N PHE A 109 13.93 11.36 12.00
CA PHE A 109 13.09 12.48 12.43
C PHE A 109 12.26 12.10 13.64
N ARG A 110 11.98 13.08 14.49
CA ARG A 110 11.13 12.89 15.68
C ARG A 110 9.68 13.15 15.34
N VAL A 111 8.81 12.29 15.83
CA VAL A 111 7.35 12.42 15.69
C VAL A 111 6.77 12.77 17.06
N PRO A 112 5.89 13.77 17.18
CA PRO A 112 5.21 14.08 18.44
C PRO A 112 4.57 12.85 19.08
N ALA A 113 4.48 12.83 20.41
CA ALA A 113 3.80 11.76 21.13
C ALA A 113 2.33 11.72 20.74
N GLY A 114 1.84 10.54 20.45
CA GLY A 114 0.46 10.33 20.02
C GLY A 114 0.26 8.99 19.36
N GLN A 115 -0.97 8.72 18.94
CA GLN A 115 -1.29 7.51 18.19
C GLN A 115 -2.12 7.87 16.96
N VAL A 116 -1.95 7.09 15.91
CA VAL A 116 -2.68 7.24 14.65
C VAL A 116 -2.96 5.88 14.06
N TYR A 117 -4.13 5.73 13.46
CA TYR A 117 -4.45 4.64 12.56
C TYR A 117 -4.69 5.23 11.18
N ALA A 118 -4.03 4.68 10.19
CA ALA A 118 -4.25 5.02 8.80
C ALA A 118 -4.43 3.74 8.00
N ALA A 119 -5.41 3.72 7.15
CA ALA A 119 -5.70 2.63 6.25
C ALA A 119 -5.57 3.09 4.81
N VAL A 120 -5.05 2.22 3.97
CA VAL A 120 -4.96 2.42 2.52
C VAL A 120 -5.52 1.20 1.81
N GLU A 121 -5.99 1.43 0.60
CA GLU A 121 -6.42 0.33 -0.26
C GLU A 121 -5.21 -0.47 -0.74
N SER A 122 -5.34 -1.78 -0.68
CA SER A 122 -4.41 -2.73 -1.25
C SER A 122 -5.17 -3.63 -2.23
N PRO A 123 -4.52 -4.20 -3.27
CA PRO A 123 -5.18 -5.11 -4.22
C PRO A 123 -5.91 -6.29 -3.57
N LYS A 124 -5.59 -6.62 -2.33
CA LYS A 124 -6.16 -7.75 -1.58
C LYS A 124 -7.11 -7.34 -0.47
N GLY A 125 -7.32 -6.03 -0.29
CA GLY A 125 -8.20 -5.46 0.72
C GLY A 125 -7.58 -4.27 1.44
N GLU A 126 -8.06 -3.97 2.63
CA GLU A 126 -7.58 -2.86 3.45
C GLU A 126 -6.26 -3.21 4.15
N LEU A 127 -5.21 -2.43 3.85
CA LEU A 127 -3.95 -2.46 4.59
C LEU A 127 -3.94 -1.30 5.60
N GLY A 128 -3.94 -1.63 6.87
CA GLY A 128 -3.96 -0.65 7.95
C GLY A 128 -2.66 -0.62 8.74
N CYS A 129 -2.28 0.56 9.21
CA CYS A 129 -1.16 0.74 10.11
C CYS A 129 -1.61 1.51 11.35
N HIS A 130 -1.50 0.88 12.51
CA HIS A 130 -1.64 1.54 13.80
C HIS A 130 -0.27 1.83 14.38
N LEU A 131 0.02 3.09 14.60
CA LEU A 131 1.32 3.57 15.06
C LEU A 131 1.17 4.38 16.35
N VAL A 132 2.00 4.08 17.32
CA VAL A 132 2.11 4.83 18.58
C VAL A 132 3.50 5.45 18.66
N SER A 133 3.55 6.77 18.82
CA SER A 133 4.77 7.52 19.04
C SER A 133 4.89 7.97 20.49
N ALA A 134 6.07 7.84 21.08
CA ALA A 134 6.42 8.38 22.38
C ALA A 134 7.24 9.69 22.28
N GLY A 135 7.31 10.33 21.11
CA GLY A 135 8.09 11.55 20.88
C GLY A 135 9.53 11.29 20.42
N GLY A 136 9.90 10.05 20.20
CA GLY A 136 11.23 9.63 19.74
C GLY A 136 11.35 9.55 18.23
N THR A 137 12.51 9.07 17.78
CA THR A 137 12.79 8.78 16.35
C THR A 137 12.34 7.40 15.94
N ARG A 138 11.98 6.55 16.88
CA ARG A 138 11.44 5.20 16.65
C ARG A 138 10.03 5.13 17.20
N PRO A 139 9.12 4.44 16.53
CA PRO A 139 7.78 4.22 17.06
C PRO A 139 7.87 3.38 18.35
N TYR A 140 7.04 3.70 19.32
CA TYR A 140 6.88 2.90 20.53
C TYR A 140 6.20 1.58 20.24
N ARG A 141 5.18 1.60 19.36
CA ARG A 141 4.47 0.42 18.90
C ARG A 141 3.99 0.63 17.47
N VAL A 142 4.11 -0.43 16.68
CA VAL A 142 3.52 -0.50 15.33
C VAL A 142 2.73 -1.78 15.22
N HIS A 143 1.54 -1.71 14.65
CA HIS A 143 0.73 -2.87 14.32
C HIS A 143 0.20 -2.70 12.90
N PHE A 144 0.50 -3.67 12.05
CA PHE A 144 -0.04 -3.73 10.68
C PHE A 144 -1.25 -4.66 10.65
N ARG A 145 -2.34 -4.17 10.08
CA ARG A 145 -3.48 -4.98 9.70
C ARG A 145 -3.30 -5.35 8.23
N ASP A 146 -3.01 -6.62 7.99
CA ASP A 146 -2.86 -7.13 6.63
C ASP A 146 -4.11 -7.92 6.21
N PRO A 147 -4.65 -7.68 5.00
CA PRO A 147 -5.82 -8.39 4.51
C PRO A 147 -5.55 -9.89 4.29
N SER A 148 -4.33 -10.29 3.96
CA SER A 148 -3.97 -11.69 3.72
C SER A 148 -4.16 -12.55 4.97
N PHE A 149 -3.81 -12.02 6.15
CA PHE A 149 -4.04 -12.72 7.42
C PHE A 149 -5.53 -12.98 7.68
N THR A 150 -6.36 -11.99 7.41
CA THR A 150 -7.82 -12.12 7.57
C THR A 150 -8.41 -13.10 6.55
N ASN A 151 -7.95 -13.04 5.31
CA ASN A 151 -8.45 -13.87 4.21
C ASN A 151 -8.11 -15.35 4.40
N LEU A 152 -6.97 -15.68 5.03
CA LEU A 152 -6.59 -17.06 5.34
C LEU A 152 -7.59 -17.80 6.24
N GLN A 153 -8.37 -17.10 7.03
CA GLN A 153 -9.40 -17.72 7.87
C GLN A 153 -10.49 -18.42 7.05
N SER A 154 -10.67 -18.04 5.78
CA SER A 154 -11.64 -18.67 4.88
C SER A 154 -11.18 -20.02 4.33
N VAL A 155 -9.87 -20.34 4.42
CA VAL A 155 -9.31 -21.59 3.85
C VAL A 155 -9.98 -22.82 4.43
N ALA A 156 -10.20 -22.87 5.76
CA ALA A 156 -10.84 -24.01 6.41
C ALA A 156 -12.23 -24.29 5.81
N ALA A 157 -13.04 -23.26 5.65
CA ALA A 157 -14.37 -23.39 5.08
C ALA A 157 -14.38 -23.79 3.60
N MET A 158 -13.34 -23.35 2.85
CA MET A 158 -13.21 -23.69 1.42
C MET A 158 -12.71 -25.11 1.18
N CYS A 159 -11.96 -25.67 2.12
CA CYS A 159 -11.36 -27.01 1.98
C CYS A 159 -12.22 -28.12 2.58
N GLU A 160 -13.26 -27.78 3.32
CA GLU A 160 -14.13 -28.77 3.95
C GLU A 160 -14.86 -29.61 2.89
N GLY A 161 -14.71 -30.94 2.95
CA GLY A 161 -15.26 -31.87 1.99
C GLY A 161 -14.52 -32.00 0.66
N SER A 162 -13.39 -31.31 0.49
CA SER A 162 -12.55 -31.33 -0.72
C SER A 162 -11.39 -32.32 -0.59
N MET A 163 -10.69 -32.58 -1.68
CA MET A 163 -9.48 -33.38 -1.67
C MET A 163 -8.30 -32.58 -1.09
N ILE A 164 -7.31 -33.27 -0.52
CA ILE A 164 -6.09 -32.62 0.03
C ILE A 164 -5.36 -31.80 -1.04
N SER A 165 -5.36 -32.25 -2.29
CA SER A 165 -4.79 -31.51 -3.41
C SER A 165 -5.46 -30.14 -3.67
N ASP A 166 -6.74 -30.02 -3.35
CA ASP A 166 -7.51 -28.81 -3.59
C ASP A 166 -7.15 -27.70 -2.60
N VAL A 167 -6.54 -28.06 -1.44
CA VAL A 167 -6.05 -27.09 -0.46
C VAL A 167 -5.04 -26.11 -1.11
N ILE A 168 -4.14 -26.63 -1.94
CA ILE A 168 -3.14 -25.79 -2.65
C ILE A 168 -3.84 -24.80 -3.58
N ALA A 169 -4.81 -25.27 -4.34
CA ALA A 169 -5.60 -24.42 -5.25
C ALA A 169 -6.45 -23.40 -4.48
N ALA A 170 -7.05 -23.79 -3.37
CA ALA A 170 -7.84 -22.91 -2.50
C ALA A 170 -6.96 -21.79 -1.92
N VAL A 171 -5.79 -22.11 -1.37
CA VAL A 171 -4.83 -21.14 -0.83
C VAL A 171 -4.34 -20.21 -1.94
N ALA A 172 -3.93 -20.76 -3.08
CA ALA A 172 -3.48 -19.96 -4.21
C ALA A 172 -4.58 -18.99 -4.72
N SER A 173 -5.85 -19.40 -4.66
CA SER A 173 -6.97 -18.56 -5.08
C SER A 173 -7.24 -17.35 -4.18
N ILE A 174 -6.74 -17.36 -2.94
CA ILE A 174 -6.82 -16.21 -2.02
C ILE A 174 -5.65 -15.26 -2.25
N ASP A 175 -4.58 -15.76 -2.87
CA ASP A 175 -3.35 -15.03 -3.15
C ASP A 175 -2.73 -14.36 -1.88
N PRO A 176 -2.40 -15.14 -0.83
CA PRO A 176 -1.84 -14.59 0.39
C PRO A 176 -0.40 -14.13 0.16
N VAL A 177 -0.06 -12.98 0.74
CA VAL A 177 1.34 -12.51 0.83
C VAL A 177 1.89 -12.93 2.17
N MET A 178 2.89 -13.82 2.16
CA MET A 178 3.44 -14.41 3.39
C MET A 178 4.02 -13.38 4.34
N GLY A 179 4.66 -12.32 3.83
CA GLY A 179 5.17 -11.23 4.67
C GLY A 179 4.10 -10.52 5.49
N GLY A 180 2.89 -10.38 4.93
CA GLY A 180 1.75 -9.82 5.66
C GLY A 180 1.10 -10.79 6.65
N VAL A 181 1.21 -12.09 6.39
CA VAL A 181 0.69 -13.14 7.28
C VAL A 181 1.58 -13.33 8.49
N ASP A 182 2.89 -13.35 8.28
CA ASP A 182 3.90 -13.70 9.30
C ASP A 182 4.28 -12.49 10.18
N ARG A 183 4.11 -11.27 9.73
CA ARG A 183 4.32 -9.97 10.43
C ARG A 183 5.54 -9.90 11.32
#